data_b10995626b116c4befd386aae81cc5bd
#
_entry.id   b10995626b116c4befd386aae81cc5bd
#
_cell.length_a   1.000
_cell.length_b   1.000
_cell.length_c   1.000
_cell.angle_alpha   90.00
_cell.angle_beta   90.00
_cell.angle_gamma   90.00
#
_symmetry.space_group_name_H-M   'P 1'
#
loop_
_entity.id
_entity.type
_entity.pdbx_description
1 polymer ?
#
loop_
_entity_poly.entity_id
_entity_poly.type
_entity_poly.pdbx_seq_one_letter_code
_entity_poly.pdbx_strand_id
1 'polypeptide(L)'
;MAGPLSGIKVLDLSRILAGPWSTQLLSDLGADVIKVERPVGGDDTRGWGPPFLAREDGSATAESAYFLSANRGKRSMTVDISTPEGQGILRELVKTVDVFVENYKLGDMRRYGLDYAALCEINPGLVYCSITGFGQTGPYSSRAGYDFVIQAMGGLMSITGQSDDQPGGGAQKCGVPISDLMTGMYASVAIVSALFERTRSGKGQYIDMSLLDTQVAWLANQASNYLVSGKPPKRWGNAHPNLAPYQSFAASDGELIVAVGNDRQFGALCRTLGVEGLTNDERYATNAQRLQHRATLIPALSELFAHACKRHWLDQLERAGVPCGPIPSIPEALTDEHVLARGMVFSLPHSSGVSAPQIANPIKFSRSSIHYRRAPPALGEHTEEILATELGWSAEQISASKQKGTI
;
A
#
# COMPACT_ATOMS: atom_id res chain seq x y z
N MET A 1 -15.57 20.39 -6.39
CA MET A 1 -14.63 20.48 -7.54
C MET A 1 -14.33 19.06 -8.01
N ALA A 2 -14.09 18.86 -9.30
CA ALA A 2 -13.78 17.52 -9.84
C ALA A 2 -12.43 17.03 -9.33
N GLY A 3 -12.27 15.72 -9.19
CA GLY A 3 -10.97 15.10 -8.87
C GLY A 3 -9.97 15.22 -10.04
N PRO A 4 -8.66 15.11 -9.77
CA PRO A 4 -7.63 15.26 -10.81
C PRO A 4 -7.76 14.30 -12.00
N LEU A 5 -8.35 13.10 -11.78
CA LEU A 5 -8.58 12.08 -12.80
C LEU A 5 -10.05 11.99 -13.25
N SER A 6 -10.84 13.04 -13.02
CA SER A 6 -12.24 13.05 -13.50
C SER A 6 -12.30 12.91 -15.02
N GLY A 7 -13.15 11.99 -15.49
CA GLY A 7 -13.28 11.63 -16.90
C GLY A 7 -12.41 10.44 -17.32
N ILE A 8 -11.46 10.00 -16.50
CA ILE A 8 -10.70 8.77 -16.74
C ILE A 8 -11.53 7.56 -16.31
N LYS A 9 -11.62 6.55 -17.19
CA LYS A 9 -12.27 5.27 -16.94
C LYS A 9 -11.24 4.15 -16.81
N VAL A 10 -11.39 3.33 -15.78
CA VAL A 10 -10.48 2.21 -15.47
C VAL A 10 -11.24 0.91 -15.44
N LEU A 11 -10.80 -0.09 -16.20
CA LEU A 11 -11.27 -1.46 -16.12
C LEU A 11 -10.28 -2.27 -15.27
N ASP A 12 -10.70 -2.64 -14.07
CA ASP A 12 -9.88 -3.28 -13.05
C ASP A 12 -10.23 -4.77 -12.93
N LEU A 13 -9.40 -5.64 -13.53
CA LEU A 13 -9.49 -7.08 -13.40
C LEU A 13 -8.58 -7.63 -12.28
N SER A 14 -7.89 -6.74 -11.56
CA SER A 14 -6.96 -7.18 -10.53
C SER A 14 -7.66 -7.68 -9.28
N ARG A 15 -6.99 -8.57 -8.54
CA ARG A 15 -7.46 -9.21 -7.31
C ARG A 15 -6.44 -9.02 -6.19
N ILE A 16 -6.83 -9.40 -5.00
CA ILE A 16 -6.01 -9.40 -3.78
C ILE A 16 -5.73 -7.97 -3.31
N LEU A 17 -4.51 -7.43 -3.52
CA LEU A 17 -4.16 -6.15 -2.91
C LEU A 17 -3.43 -5.17 -3.84
N ALA A 18 -2.33 -5.53 -4.47
CA ALA A 18 -1.48 -4.58 -5.21
C ALA A 18 -2.25 -3.80 -6.29
N GLY A 19 -2.95 -4.50 -7.17
CA GLY A 19 -3.80 -3.89 -8.18
C GLY A 19 -5.02 -3.16 -7.59
N PRO A 20 -5.82 -3.79 -6.72
CA PRO A 20 -6.94 -3.12 -6.06
C PRO A 20 -6.54 -1.87 -5.28
N TRP A 21 -5.38 -1.85 -4.63
CA TRP A 21 -4.85 -0.66 -3.96
C TRP A 21 -4.54 0.46 -4.95
N SER A 22 -3.90 0.13 -6.07
CA SER A 22 -3.64 1.10 -7.16
C SER A 22 -4.94 1.70 -7.68
N THR A 23 -5.91 0.85 -8.05
CA THR A 23 -7.15 1.30 -8.66
C THR A 23 -8.08 2.03 -7.67
N GLN A 24 -8.00 1.74 -6.36
CA GLN A 24 -8.63 2.55 -5.32
C GLN A 24 -8.04 3.96 -5.27
N LEU A 25 -6.70 4.11 -5.35
CA LEU A 25 -6.06 5.42 -5.42
C LEU A 25 -6.52 6.22 -6.65
N LEU A 26 -6.63 5.58 -7.82
CA LEU A 26 -7.15 6.22 -9.02
C LEU A 26 -8.62 6.66 -8.82
N SER A 27 -9.45 5.84 -8.16
CA SER A 27 -10.82 6.17 -7.82
C SER A 27 -10.90 7.37 -6.88
N ASP A 28 -10.10 7.41 -5.81
CA ASP A 28 -10.01 8.54 -4.89
C ASP A 28 -9.63 9.85 -5.62
N LEU A 29 -8.78 9.74 -6.64
CA LEU A 29 -8.38 10.86 -7.50
C LEU A 29 -9.45 11.26 -8.52
N GLY A 30 -10.57 10.56 -8.58
CA GLY A 30 -11.74 10.91 -9.39
C GLY A 30 -11.98 10.04 -10.62
N ALA A 31 -11.14 9.02 -10.89
CA ALA A 31 -11.40 8.08 -11.97
C ALA A 31 -12.66 7.24 -11.70
N ASP A 32 -13.36 6.84 -12.74
CA ASP A 32 -14.44 5.86 -12.69
C ASP A 32 -13.85 4.46 -12.85
N VAL A 33 -13.90 3.67 -11.80
CA VAL A 33 -13.27 2.34 -11.76
C VAL A 33 -14.33 1.26 -11.79
N ILE A 34 -14.33 0.45 -12.84
CA ILE A 34 -15.14 -0.76 -12.96
C ILE A 34 -14.26 -1.95 -12.53
N LYS A 35 -14.58 -2.54 -11.37
CA LYS A 35 -13.93 -3.78 -10.91
C LYS A 35 -14.67 -4.96 -11.48
N VAL A 36 -13.97 -5.76 -12.29
CA VAL A 36 -14.48 -7.00 -12.87
C VAL A 36 -14.11 -8.16 -11.97
N GLU A 37 -15.12 -8.92 -11.57
CA GLU A 37 -14.99 -10.06 -10.68
C GLU A 37 -15.62 -11.31 -11.29
N ARG A 38 -15.18 -12.50 -10.90
CA ARG A 38 -15.86 -13.74 -11.29
C ARG A 38 -17.25 -13.79 -10.65
N PRO A 39 -18.27 -14.37 -11.32
CA PRO A 39 -19.65 -14.39 -10.81
C PRO A 39 -19.79 -15.10 -9.45
N VAL A 40 -19.00 -16.16 -9.22
CA VAL A 40 -19.03 -16.92 -7.97
C VAL A 40 -17.79 -16.61 -7.14
N GLY A 41 -18.00 -16.08 -5.94
CA GLY A 41 -16.96 -15.78 -4.96
C GLY A 41 -16.20 -14.48 -5.17
N GLY A 42 -16.25 -13.86 -6.35
CA GLY A 42 -15.60 -12.58 -6.64
C GLY A 42 -14.08 -12.59 -6.45
N ASP A 43 -13.56 -11.50 -5.94
CA ASP A 43 -12.16 -11.37 -5.46
C ASP A 43 -11.95 -12.29 -4.24
N ASP A 44 -10.84 -13.00 -4.22
CA ASP A 44 -10.51 -13.95 -3.15
C ASP A 44 -10.53 -13.29 -1.76
N THR A 45 -10.21 -12.00 -1.69
CA THR A 45 -10.22 -11.23 -0.44
C THR A 45 -11.61 -11.05 0.16
N ARG A 46 -12.69 -11.24 -0.59
CA ARG A 46 -14.05 -11.25 -0.02
C ARG A 46 -14.23 -12.33 1.05
N GLY A 47 -13.53 -13.47 0.89
CA GLY A 47 -13.51 -14.56 1.86
C GLY A 47 -12.46 -14.46 2.96
N TRP A 48 -11.59 -13.43 2.94
CA TRP A 48 -10.49 -13.31 3.89
C TRP A 48 -10.92 -12.62 5.21
N GLY A 49 -11.73 -13.29 5.94
CA GLY A 49 -12.18 -12.93 7.28
C GLY A 49 -12.11 -14.12 8.23
N PRO A 50 -12.41 -13.96 9.53
CA PRO A 50 -12.81 -12.72 10.18
C PRO A 50 -11.67 -11.67 10.26
N PRO A 51 -12.00 -10.36 10.46
CA PRO A 51 -13.35 -9.83 10.68
C PRO A 51 -14.12 -9.56 9.39
N PHE A 52 -15.44 -9.60 9.49
CA PHE A 52 -16.39 -9.13 8.47
C PHE A 52 -17.14 -7.91 8.99
N LEU A 53 -17.62 -7.06 8.08
CA LEU A 53 -18.47 -5.93 8.44
C LEU A 53 -19.71 -6.43 9.18
N ALA A 54 -19.97 -5.93 10.38
CA ALA A 54 -21.10 -6.35 11.21
C ALA A 54 -22.31 -5.44 11.01
N ARG A 55 -23.53 -6.02 11.07
CA ARG A 55 -24.79 -5.29 11.18
C ARG A 55 -25.01 -4.82 12.61
N GLU A 56 -26.00 -3.95 12.81
CA GLU A 56 -26.36 -3.44 14.15
C GLU A 56 -26.75 -4.55 15.14
N ASP A 57 -27.31 -5.65 14.65
CA ASP A 57 -27.65 -6.82 15.45
C ASP A 57 -26.45 -7.72 15.77
N GLY A 58 -25.25 -7.35 15.35
CA GLY A 58 -24.00 -8.10 15.50
C GLY A 58 -23.80 -9.22 14.49
N SER A 59 -24.73 -9.47 13.58
CA SER A 59 -24.56 -10.48 12.52
C SER A 59 -23.55 -9.97 11.47
N ALA A 60 -22.72 -10.88 10.95
CA ALA A 60 -21.74 -10.57 9.92
C ALA A 60 -22.42 -10.35 8.55
N THR A 61 -21.88 -9.43 7.76
CA THR A 61 -22.17 -9.34 6.32
C THR A 61 -21.25 -10.30 5.55
N ALA A 62 -21.33 -10.30 4.23
CA ALA A 62 -20.36 -11.02 3.37
C ALA A 62 -19.09 -10.22 3.09
N GLU A 63 -18.95 -9.01 3.65
CA GLU A 63 -17.88 -8.07 3.33
C GLU A 63 -16.73 -8.18 4.33
N SER A 64 -15.62 -8.79 3.92
CA SER A 64 -14.42 -8.90 4.74
C SER A 64 -13.74 -7.53 4.92
N ALA A 65 -13.14 -7.31 6.07
CA ALA A 65 -12.34 -6.10 6.30
C ALA A 65 -11.18 -5.97 5.29
N TYR A 66 -10.64 -7.09 4.81
CA TYR A 66 -9.56 -7.08 3.81
C TYR A 66 -10.05 -6.50 2.48
N PHE A 67 -11.19 -6.97 1.96
CA PHE A 67 -11.78 -6.43 0.72
C PHE A 67 -12.14 -4.95 0.88
N LEU A 68 -12.70 -4.57 2.03
CA LEU A 68 -13.07 -3.19 2.32
C LEU A 68 -11.88 -2.22 2.30
N SER A 69 -10.69 -2.69 2.61
CA SER A 69 -9.49 -1.84 2.71
C SER A 69 -8.99 -1.30 1.36
N ALA A 70 -9.32 -1.96 0.23
CA ALA A 70 -8.72 -1.67 -1.08
C ALA A 70 -9.73 -1.45 -2.23
N ASN A 71 -11.03 -1.32 -1.95
CA ASN A 71 -12.03 -1.33 -3.03
C ASN A 71 -13.07 -0.20 -2.97
N ARG A 72 -12.88 0.83 -2.12
CA ARG A 72 -13.82 1.96 -2.08
C ARG A 72 -13.85 2.73 -3.41
N GLY A 73 -15.00 3.30 -3.70
CA GLY A 73 -15.22 4.16 -4.86
C GLY A 73 -15.42 3.40 -6.18
N LYS A 74 -15.21 2.07 -6.20
CA LYS A 74 -15.35 1.24 -7.40
C LYS A 74 -16.80 0.84 -7.66
N ARG A 75 -17.12 0.53 -8.92
CA ARG A 75 -18.32 -0.18 -9.34
C ARG A 75 -17.96 -1.65 -9.55
N SER A 76 -18.62 -2.61 -8.89
CA SER A 76 -18.38 -4.03 -9.07
C SER A 76 -19.28 -4.58 -10.18
N MET A 77 -18.68 -5.31 -11.10
CA MET A 77 -19.33 -6.05 -12.18
C MET A 77 -18.84 -7.48 -12.16
N THR A 78 -19.77 -8.43 -12.25
CA THR A 78 -19.43 -9.86 -12.42
C THR A 78 -19.35 -10.23 -13.88
N VAL A 79 -18.27 -10.93 -14.29
CA VAL A 79 -18.08 -11.49 -15.63
C VAL A 79 -17.21 -12.74 -15.55
N ASP A 80 -17.67 -13.83 -16.13
CA ASP A 80 -16.84 -15.02 -16.35
C ASP A 80 -15.98 -14.84 -17.61
N ILE A 81 -14.75 -14.39 -17.43
CA ILE A 81 -13.78 -14.18 -18.51
C ILE A 81 -13.26 -15.49 -19.15
N SER A 82 -13.58 -16.65 -18.60
CA SER A 82 -13.24 -17.93 -19.22
C SER A 82 -14.15 -18.25 -20.41
N THR A 83 -15.31 -17.60 -20.52
CA THR A 83 -16.29 -17.77 -21.60
C THR A 83 -16.04 -16.80 -22.76
N PRO A 84 -16.33 -17.22 -24.01
CA PRO A 84 -16.23 -16.30 -25.17
C PRO A 84 -17.14 -15.06 -25.03
N GLU A 85 -18.33 -15.21 -24.42
CA GLU A 85 -19.26 -14.11 -24.17
C GLU A 85 -18.67 -13.09 -23.19
N GLY A 86 -18.10 -13.58 -22.05
CA GLY A 86 -17.44 -12.71 -21.07
C GLY A 86 -16.23 -11.97 -21.66
N GLN A 87 -15.42 -12.63 -22.48
CA GLN A 87 -14.32 -11.99 -23.20
C GLN A 87 -14.85 -10.92 -24.17
N GLY A 88 -15.97 -11.17 -24.84
CA GLY A 88 -16.64 -10.22 -25.73
C GLY A 88 -17.09 -8.96 -24.98
N ILE A 89 -17.72 -9.13 -23.80
CA ILE A 89 -18.12 -8.02 -22.93
C ILE A 89 -16.92 -7.11 -22.60
N LEU A 90 -15.79 -7.70 -22.20
CA LEU A 90 -14.61 -6.91 -21.84
C LEU A 90 -14.00 -6.19 -23.04
N ARG A 91 -13.95 -6.82 -24.22
CA ARG A 91 -13.46 -6.16 -25.44
C ARG A 91 -14.34 -4.97 -25.83
N GLU A 92 -15.66 -5.05 -25.65
CA GLU A 92 -16.54 -3.91 -25.89
C GLU A 92 -16.29 -2.78 -24.90
N LEU A 93 -16.13 -3.09 -23.58
CA LEU A 93 -15.77 -2.09 -22.56
C LEU A 93 -14.43 -1.40 -22.86
N VAL A 94 -13.45 -2.16 -23.34
CA VAL A 94 -12.11 -1.63 -23.69
C VAL A 94 -12.16 -0.51 -24.71
N LYS A 95 -13.16 -0.45 -25.59
CA LYS A 95 -13.33 0.63 -26.58
C LYS A 95 -13.49 2.01 -25.94
N THR A 96 -13.96 2.06 -24.69
CA THR A 96 -14.34 3.32 -24.00
C THR A 96 -13.55 3.58 -22.73
N VAL A 97 -12.68 2.68 -22.30
CA VAL A 97 -11.86 2.88 -21.09
C VAL A 97 -10.47 3.38 -21.43
N ASP A 98 -9.87 4.10 -20.50
CA ASP A 98 -8.54 4.68 -20.62
C ASP A 98 -7.44 3.75 -20.10
N VAL A 99 -7.77 2.96 -19.09
CA VAL A 99 -6.82 2.13 -18.36
C VAL A 99 -7.39 0.73 -18.16
N PHE A 100 -6.54 -0.28 -18.34
CA PHE A 100 -6.81 -1.67 -18.03
C PHE A 100 -5.79 -2.17 -17.04
N VAL A 101 -6.22 -2.74 -15.90
CA VAL A 101 -5.33 -3.24 -14.85
C VAL A 101 -5.64 -4.70 -14.58
N GLU A 102 -4.62 -5.56 -14.55
CA GLU A 102 -4.77 -6.97 -14.26
C GLU A 102 -3.57 -7.51 -13.45
N ASN A 103 -3.76 -8.64 -12.76
CA ASN A 103 -2.70 -9.35 -12.05
C ASN A 103 -2.83 -10.88 -12.17
N TYR A 104 -3.15 -11.34 -13.36
CA TYR A 104 -3.23 -12.76 -13.70
C TYR A 104 -1.85 -13.36 -13.93
N LYS A 105 -1.77 -14.69 -13.96
CA LYS A 105 -0.53 -15.39 -14.28
C LYS A 105 -0.09 -15.10 -15.71
N LEU A 106 1.22 -15.16 -15.91
CA LEU A 106 1.82 -15.00 -17.23
C LEU A 106 1.13 -15.90 -18.27
N GLY A 107 0.65 -15.28 -19.36
CA GLY A 107 -0.02 -15.96 -20.49
C GLY A 107 -1.53 -16.14 -20.35
N ASP A 108 -2.14 -15.99 -19.16
CA ASP A 108 -3.58 -16.15 -19.00
C ASP A 108 -4.39 -15.11 -19.81
N MET A 109 -3.98 -13.84 -19.76
CA MET A 109 -4.66 -12.80 -20.55
C MET A 109 -4.56 -13.04 -22.05
N ARG A 110 -3.41 -13.54 -22.54
CA ARG A 110 -3.27 -13.96 -23.95
C ARG A 110 -4.22 -15.10 -24.29
N ARG A 111 -4.37 -16.08 -23.44
CA ARG A 111 -5.31 -17.21 -23.66
C ARG A 111 -6.74 -16.73 -23.80
N TYR A 112 -7.13 -15.65 -23.13
CA TYR A 112 -8.45 -15.03 -23.22
C TYR A 112 -8.57 -13.99 -24.33
N GLY A 113 -7.47 -13.64 -25.03
CA GLY A 113 -7.42 -12.55 -26.00
C GLY A 113 -7.69 -11.18 -25.37
N LEU A 114 -7.22 -11.03 -24.13
CA LEU A 114 -7.33 -9.83 -23.31
C LEU A 114 -5.94 -9.28 -22.92
N ASP A 115 -4.88 -9.74 -23.56
CA ASP A 115 -3.53 -9.20 -23.41
C ASP A 115 -3.38 -7.86 -24.14
N TYR A 116 -2.31 -7.13 -23.83
CA TYR A 116 -2.08 -5.81 -24.41
C TYR A 116 -2.06 -5.82 -25.93
N ALA A 117 -1.44 -6.83 -26.56
CA ALA A 117 -1.37 -6.92 -28.02
C ALA A 117 -2.76 -6.96 -28.68
N ALA A 118 -3.67 -7.76 -28.13
CA ALA A 118 -5.04 -7.85 -28.63
C ALA A 118 -5.88 -6.60 -28.31
N LEU A 119 -5.72 -6.03 -27.11
CA LEU A 119 -6.54 -4.89 -26.69
C LEU A 119 -6.08 -3.54 -27.29
N CYS A 120 -4.80 -3.37 -27.56
CA CYS A 120 -4.31 -2.14 -28.21
C CYS A 120 -4.73 -2.03 -29.69
N GLU A 121 -5.08 -3.13 -30.36
CA GLU A 121 -5.71 -3.10 -31.68
C GLU A 121 -7.13 -2.52 -31.63
N ILE A 122 -7.85 -2.77 -30.53
CA ILE A 122 -9.21 -2.25 -30.29
C ILE A 122 -9.15 -0.79 -29.83
N ASN A 123 -8.22 -0.48 -28.92
CA ASN A 123 -8.03 0.85 -28.35
C ASN A 123 -6.55 1.22 -28.30
N PRO A 124 -6.01 1.86 -29.33
CA PRO A 124 -4.60 2.28 -29.39
C PRO A 124 -4.18 3.28 -28.30
N GLY A 125 -5.15 3.93 -27.66
CA GLY A 125 -4.93 4.84 -26.53
C GLY A 125 -4.93 4.16 -25.16
N LEU A 126 -5.09 2.83 -25.09
CA LEU A 126 -5.21 2.09 -23.84
C LEU A 126 -3.90 2.06 -23.06
N VAL A 127 -3.92 2.49 -21.81
CA VAL A 127 -2.85 2.25 -20.85
C VAL A 127 -3.11 0.90 -20.17
N TYR A 128 -2.26 -0.07 -20.40
CA TYR A 128 -2.40 -1.43 -19.87
C TYR A 128 -1.37 -1.68 -18.78
N CYS A 129 -1.79 -1.97 -17.56
CA CYS A 129 -0.91 -2.25 -16.43
C CYS A 129 -1.08 -3.71 -15.97
N SER A 130 -0.02 -4.51 -16.15
CA SER A 130 0.06 -5.88 -15.65
C SER A 130 0.93 -5.92 -14.40
N ILE A 131 0.39 -6.48 -13.31
CA ILE A 131 1.07 -6.57 -12.01
C ILE A 131 1.31 -8.03 -11.68
N THR A 132 2.57 -8.44 -11.55
CA THR A 132 2.93 -9.84 -11.25
C THR A 132 3.98 -9.92 -10.16
N GLY A 133 4.21 -11.11 -9.61
CA GLY A 133 5.22 -11.31 -8.57
C GLY A 133 6.65 -11.01 -9.05
N PHE A 134 6.97 -11.37 -10.31
CA PHE A 134 8.34 -11.38 -10.82
C PHE A 134 8.51 -10.70 -12.18
N GLY A 135 7.50 -9.97 -12.66
CA GLY A 135 7.53 -9.35 -13.99
C GLY A 135 7.20 -10.33 -15.11
N GLN A 136 7.09 -9.80 -16.33
CA GLN A 136 6.73 -10.55 -17.54
C GLN A 136 7.92 -11.26 -18.19
N THR A 137 9.14 -10.95 -17.76
CA THR A 137 10.39 -11.48 -18.31
C THR A 137 11.30 -12.02 -17.20
N GLY A 138 12.39 -12.69 -17.60
CA GLY A 138 13.36 -13.22 -16.66
C GLY A 138 13.04 -14.63 -16.15
N PRO A 139 13.96 -15.23 -15.38
CA PRO A 139 13.90 -16.65 -15.02
C PRO A 139 12.77 -17.02 -14.06
N TYR A 140 12.16 -16.04 -13.39
CA TYR A 140 11.10 -16.27 -12.40
C TYR A 140 9.72 -15.83 -12.89
N SER A 141 9.57 -15.35 -14.10
CA SER A 141 8.31 -14.79 -14.63
C SER A 141 7.10 -15.74 -14.54
N SER A 142 7.31 -17.04 -14.62
CA SER A 142 6.25 -18.06 -14.48
C SER A 142 5.86 -18.40 -13.03
N ARG A 143 6.63 -17.89 -12.04
CA ARG A 143 6.36 -18.19 -10.63
C ARG A 143 5.18 -17.35 -10.10
N ALA A 144 4.41 -17.95 -9.19
CA ALA A 144 3.47 -17.19 -8.38
C ALA A 144 4.23 -16.38 -7.31
N GLY A 145 3.89 -15.10 -7.15
CA GLY A 145 4.45 -14.23 -6.14
C GLY A 145 3.34 -13.69 -5.24
N TYR A 146 3.51 -13.87 -3.92
CA TYR A 146 2.71 -13.22 -2.89
C TYR A 146 3.62 -12.32 -2.06
N ASP A 147 3.06 -11.28 -1.48
CA ASP A 147 3.79 -10.28 -0.67
C ASP A 147 4.85 -10.89 0.26
N PHE A 148 4.49 -11.88 1.06
CA PHE A 148 5.40 -12.50 2.03
C PHE A 148 6.61 -13.17 1.36
N VAL A 149 6.39 -13.88 0.26
CA VAL A 149 7.47 -14.50 -0.54
C VAL A 149 8.38 -13.42 -1.12
N ILE A 150 7.80 -12.33 -1.59
CA ILE A 150 8.54 -11.20 -2.16
C ILE A 150 9.34 -10.44 -1.10
N GLN A 151 8.79 -10.20 0.09
CA GLN A 151 9.55 -9.61 1.20
C GLN A 151 10.78 -10.45 1.57
N ALA A 152 10.65 -11.79 1.52
CA ALA A 152 11.76 -12.70 1.78
C ALA A 152 12.79 -12.65 0.65
N MET A 153 12.37 -12.86 -0.61
CA MET A 153 13.27 -12.96 -1.77
C MET A 153 13.87 -11.59 -2.15
N GLY A 154 13.15 -10.51 -1.94
CA GLY A 154 13.58 -9.14 -2.23
C GLY A 154 14.51 -8.52 -1.18
N GLY A 155 14.94 -9.29 -0.18
CA GLY A 155 15.95 -8.86 0.80
C GLY A 155 15.44 -8.08 2.00
N LEU A 156 14.16 -7.62 2.02
CA LEU A 156 13.62 -6.82 3.14
C LEU A 156 13.73 -7.55 4.48
N MET A 157 13.38 -8.84 4.51
CA MET A 157 13.44 -9.63 5.74
C MET A 157 14.86 -9.82 6.29
N SER A 158 15.89 -9.73 5.44
CA SER A 158 17.29 -9.83 5.88
C SER A 158 17.73 -8.65 6.75
N ILE A 159 17.04 -7.52 6.67
CA ILE A 159 17.33 -6.27 7.40
C ILE A 159 16.25 -5.90 8.42
N THR A 160 15.15 -6.65 8.48
CA THR A 160 13.99 -6.41 9.36
C THR A 160 13.97 -7.46 10.49
N GLY A 161 13.83 -7.01 11.72
CA GLY A 161 13.82 -7.84 12.92
C GLY A 161 14.98 -7.55 13.86
N GLN A 162 14.99 -8.23 15.00
CA GLN A 162 16.09 -8.15 15.97
C GLN A 162 17.35 -8.81 15.44
N SER A 163 18.50 -8.37 15.95
CA SER A 163 19.80 -8.99 15.66
C SER A 163 19.81 -10.47 16.09
N ASP A 164 20.57 -11.30 15.39
CA ASP A 164 20.59 -12.76 15.62
C ASP A 164 21.11 -13.14 17.02
N ASP A 165 21.90 -12.28 17.64
CA ASP A 165 22.48 -12.44 18.98
C ASP A 165 21.55 -11.97 20.11
N GLN A 166 20.36 -11.44 19.80
CA GLN A 166 19.40 -10.95 20.76
C GLN A 166 18.21 -11.92 20.93
N PRO A 167 17.56 -11.94 22.11
CA PRO A 167 16.32 -12.69 22.30
C PRO A 167 15.26 -12.30 21.27
N GLY A 168 14.68 -13.32 20.60
CA GLY A 168 13.72 -13.09 19.51
C GLY A 168 14.38 -12.68 18.17
N GLY A 169 15.71 -12.82 18.06
CA GLY A 169 16.46 -12.57 16.83
C GLY A 169 15.98 -13.40 15.65
N GLY A 170 16.16 -12.86 14.45
CA GLY A 170 15.79 -13.50 13.19
C GLY A 170 15.11 -12.56 12.20
N ALA A 171 14.99 -13.05 10.96
CA ALA A 171 14.36 -12.33 9.87
C ALA A 171 12.86 -12.23 10.09
N GLN A 172 12.29 -11.02 9.99
CA GLN A 172 10.87 -10.75 10.18
C GLN A 172 10.29 -10.02 8.98
N LYS A 173 9.02 -10.30 8.67
CA LYS A 173 8.28 -9.52 7.67
C LYS A 173 7.74 -8.23 8.28
N CYS A 174 7.42 -7.25 7.44
CA CYS A 174 6.60 -6.11 7.85
C CYS A 174 5.20 -6.57 8.28
N GLY A 175 4.59 -5.88 9.24
CA GLY A 175 3.24 -6.21 9.75
C GLY A 175 2.13 -6.07 8.71
N VAL A 176 2.29 -5.17 7.75
CA VAL A 176 1.39 -5.01 6.59
C VAL A 176 2.01 -5.64 5.33
N PRO A 177 1.23 -6.00 4.30
CA PRO A 177 1.75 -6.52 3.03
C PRO A 177 2.40 -5.40 2.21
N ILE A 178 3.59 -4.98 2.63
CA ILE A 178 4.26 -3.77 2.14
C ILE A 178 4.69 -3.86 0.68
N SER A 179 5.06 -5.06 0.20
CA SER A 179 5.43 -5.26 -1.21
C SER A 179 4.23 -5.02 -2.13
N ASP A 180 3.04 -5.51 -1.76
CA ASP A 180 1.80 -5.24 -2.49
C ASP A 180 1.44 -3.76 -2.48
N LEU A 181 1.42 -3.14 -1.28
CA LEU A 181 1.04 -1.72 -1.12
C LEU A 181 1.94 -0.82 -1.96
N MET A 182 3.26 -1.05 -1.93
CA MET A 182 4.20 -0.23 -2.68
C MET A 182 4.15 -0.49 -4.17
N THR A 183 3.92 -1.74 -4.59
CA THR A 183 3.69 -2.04 -6.01
C THR A 183 2.43 -1.33 -6.52
N GLY A 184 1.36 -1.32 -5.73
CA GLY A 184 0.16 -0.55 -6.05
C GLY A 184 0.41 0.96 -6.16
N MET A 185 1.25 1.52 -5.29
CA MET A 185 1.68 2.92 -5.39
C MET A 185 2.48 3.20 -6.66
N TYR A 186 3.49 2.37 -6.98
CA TYR A 186 4.26 2.52 -8.23
C TYR A 186 3.38 2.32 -9.46
N ALA A 187 2.46 1.36 -9.45
CA ALA A 187 1.49 1.17 -10.54
C ALA A 187 0.64 2.41 -10.76
N SER A 188 0.16 3.06 -9.69
CA SER A 188 -0.59 4.32 -9.79
C SER A 188 0.25 5.43 -10.40
N VAL A 189 1.51 5.58 -10.00
CA VAL A 189 2.44 6.57 -10.59
C VAL A 189 2.69 6.26 -12.05
N ALA A 190 2.93 5.00 -12.42
CA ALA A 190 3.17 4.58 -13.80
C ALA A 190 1.94 4.84 -14.68
N ILE A 191 0.74 4.50 -14.20
CA ILE A 191 -0.52 4.73 -14.92
C ILE A 191 -0.74 6.23 -15.14
N VAL A 192 -0.60 7.07 -14.11
CA VAL A 192 -0.76 8.53 -14.25
C VAL A 192 0.29 9.11 -15.19
N SER A 193 1.54 8.64 -15.13
CA SER A 193 2.61 9.05 -16.05
C SER A 193 2.31 8.67 -17.50
N ALA A 194 1.80 7.45 -17.72
CA ALA A 194 1.40 6.99 -19.05
C ALA A 194 0.20 7.78 -19.61
N LEU A 195 -0.80 8.08 -18.77
CA LEU A 195 -1.92 8.96 -19.14
C LEU A 195 -1.45 10.37 -19.50
N PHE A 196 -0.50 10.92 -18.73
CA PHE A 196 0.09 12.22 -19.04
C PHE A 196 0.91 12.20 -20.33
N GLU A 197 1.71 11.16 -20.57
CA GLU A 197 2.45 10.98 -21.82
C GLU A 197 1.48 10.88 -23.01
N ARG A 198 0.39 10.13 -22.87
CA ARG A 198 -0.68 9.98 -23.88
C ARG A 198 -1.27 11.31 -24.34
N THR A 199 -1.31 12.34 -23.46
CA THR A 199 -1.81 13.68 -23.87
C THR A 199 -0.97 14.32 -24.98
N ARG A 200 0.27 13.87 -25.18
CA ARG A 200 1.20 14.33 -26.20
C ARG A 200 1.28 13.40 -27.40
N SER A 201 1.37 12.10 -27.16
CA SER A 201 1.54 11.09 -28.21
C SER A 201 0.22 10.62 -28.83
N GLY A 202 -0.90 10.73 -28.10
CA GLY A 202 -2.18 10.12 -28.44
C GLY A 202 -2.21 8.61 -28.29
N LYS A 203 -1.13 7.98 -27.79
CA LYS A 203 -0.98 6.52 -27.70
C LYS A 203 -0.97 6.04 -26.27
N GLY A 204 -1.60 4.88 -26.01
CA GLY A 204 -1.42 4.13 -24.79
C GLY A 204 -0.09 3.37 -24.76
N GLN A 205 0.17 2.66 -23.65
CA GLN A 205 1.36 1.83 -23.53
C GLN A 205 1.13 0.68 -22.53
N TYR A 206 2.01 -0.32 -22.63
CA TYR A 206 2.08 -1.43 -21.69
C TYR A 206 2.98 -1.09 -20.50
N ILE A 207 2.53 -1.43 -19.31
CA ILE A 207 3.27 -1.27 -18.05
C ILE A 207 3.43 -2.65 -17.41
N ASP A 208 4.67 -3.11 -17.29
CA ASP A 208 5.04 -4.33 -16.55
C ASP A 208 5.46 -3.95 -15.14
N MET A 209 4.67 -4.35 -14.15
CA MET A 209 4.93 -4.09 -12.72
C MET A 209 5.25 -5.39 -12.00
N SER A 210 6.47 -5.47 -11.48
CA SER A 210 6.96 -6.61 -10.69
C SER A 210 6.99 -6.26 -9.20
N LEU A 211 6.39 -7.10 -8.36
CA LEU A 211 6.49 -6.97 -6.91
C LEU A 211 7.95 -7.07 -6.45
N LEU A 212 8.73 -7.99 -7.05
CA LEU A 212 10.14 -8.17 -6.70
C LEU A 212 10.98 -6.94 -7.02
N ASP A 213 10.79 -6.34 -8.21
CA ASP A 213 11.54 -5.16 -8.62
C ASP A 213 11.21 -3.97 -7.71
N THR A 214 9.92 -3.80 -7.38
CA THR A 214 9.48 -2.80 -6.40
C THR A 214 10.13 -3.02 -5.04
N GLN A 215 10.15 -4.27 -4.55
CA GLN A 215 10.75 -4.58 -3.25
C GLN A 215 12.26 -4.30 -3.24
N VAL A 216 12.98 -4.64 -4.32
CA VAL A 216 14.43 -4.36 -4.43
C VAL A 216 14.67 -2.85 -4.47
N ALA A 217 13.87 -2.09 -5.22
CA ALA A 217 13.96 -0.63 -5.25
C ALA A 217 13.75 -0.02 -3.85
N TRP A 218 12.94 -0.66 -3.03
CA TRP A 218 12.61 -0.23 -1.66
C TRP A 218 13.66 -0.55 -0.60
N LEU A 219 14.72 -1.27 -0.94
CA LEU A 219 15.87 -1.43 -0.04
C LEU A 219 16.63 -0.10 0.17
N ALA A 220 16.44 0.87 -0.71
CA ALA A 220 16.86 2.27 -0.57
C ALA A 220 18.30 2.43 -0.04
N ASN A 221 18.45 3.09 1.13
CA ASN A 221 19.75 3.34 1.76
C ASN A 221 20.48 2.05 2.17
N GLN A 222 19.79 0.97 2.48
CA GLN A 222 20.43 -0.31 2.85
C GLN A 222 21.09 -0.97 1.65
N ALA A 223 20.44 -0.95 0.48
CA ALA A 223 21.06 -1.40 -0.78
C ALA A 223 22.27 -0.52 -1.12
N SER A 224 22.13 0.81 -0.99
CA SER A 224 23.24 1.76 -1.23
C SER A 224 24.40 1.52 -0.27
N ASN A 225 24.14 1.28 1.02
CA ASN A 225 25.17 0.94 1.99
C ASN A 225 25.99 -0.31 1.55
N TYR A 226 25.31 -1.34 1.05
CA TYR A 226 25.97 -2.53 0.53
C TYR A 226 26.76 -2.24 -0.75
N LEU A 227 26.14 -1.59 -1.73
CA LEU A 227 26.78 -1.30 -3.02
C LEU A 227 28.05 -0.44 -2.89
N VAL A 228 28.08 0.48 -1.93
CA VAL A 228 29.22 1.36 -1.69
C VAL A 228 30.28 0.69 -0.85
N SER A 229 29.90 -0.11 0.17
CA SER A 229 30.87 -0.65 1.13
C SER A 229 31.29 -2.10 0.86
N GLY A 230 30.51 -2.85 0.08
CA GLY A 230 30.64 -4.30 -0.06
C GLY A 230 30.29 -5.10 1.20
N LYS A 231 29.85 -4.43 2.29
CA LYS A 231 29.56 -5.09 3.56
C LYS A 231 28.06 -5.40 3.67
N PRO A 232 27.67 -6.67 3.88
CA PRO A 232 26.26 -7.04 4.04
C PRO A 232 25.60 -6.26 5.19
N PRO A 233 24.42 -5.68 4.97
CA PRO A 233 23.62 -5.06 6.02
C PRO A 233 23.24 -6.09 7.10
N LYS A 234 23.05 -5.61 8.33
CA LYS A 234 22.62 -6.42 9.47
C LYS A 234 21.23 -5.97 9.92
N ARG A 235 20.54 -6.84 10.64
CA ARG A 235 19.34 -6.45 11.42
C ARG A 235 19.79 -5.68 12.64
N TRP A 236 19.13 -4.54 12.86
CA TRP A 236 19.42 -3.61 13.96
C TRP A 236 18.23 -3.44 14.93
N GLY A 237 17.17 -4.27 14.80
CA GLY A 237 15.93 -4.00 15.50
C GLY A 237 15.37 -2.64 15.10
N ASN A 238 15.10 -1.80 16.09
CA ASN A 238 14.62 -0.44 15.87
C ASN A 238 15.75 0.61 15.69
N ALA A 239 17.03 0.19 15.68
CA ALA A 239 18.15 1.13 15.56
C ALA A 239 18.48 1.44 14.10
N HIS A 240 18.76 2.72 13.82
CA HIS A 240 19.17 3.16 12.50
C HIS A 240 20.62 2.73 12.18
N PRO A 241 20.91 2.21 10.97
CA PRO A 241 22.24 1.74 10.61
C PRO A 241 23.30 2.86 10.54
N ASN A 242 22.93 4.08 10.15
CA ASN A 242 23.83 5.19 9.85
C ASN A 242 23.75 6.37 10.82
N LEU A 243 22.86 6.33 11.82
CA LEU A 243 22.67 7.39 12.81
C LEU A 243 22.64 6.83 14.24
N ALA A 244 23.24 7.57 15.21
CA ALA A 244 23.21 7.21 16.62
C ALA A 244 23.22 8.46 17.54
N PRO A 245 22.35 8.50 18.58
CA PRO A 245 21.24 7.59 18.84
C PRO A 245 20.04 7.86 17.93
N TYR A 246 19.49 6.82 17.31
CA TYR A 246 18.27 6.85 16.51
C TYR A 246 17.59 5.48 16.65
N GLN A 247 16.74 5.33 17.68
CA GLN A 247 16.15 4.02 18.03
C GLN A 247 15.06 4.16 19.09
N SER A 248 14.46 3.02 19.50
CA SER A 248 13.63 2.98 20.71
C SER A 248 14.48 2.94 21.98
N PHE A 249 13.95 3.55 23.07
CA PHE A 249 14.46 3.48 24.42
C PHE A 249 13.36 3.10 25.40
N ALA A 250 13.69 2.24 26.35
CA ALA A 250 12.77 1.89 27.42
C ALA A 250 12.72 3.00 28.49
N ALA A 251 11.53 3.54 28.72
CA ALA A 251 11.19 4.36 29.87
C ALA A 251 10.60 3.47 30.99
N SER A 252 10.29 4.04 32.16
CA SER A 252 9.74 3.26 33.29
C SER A 252 8.38 2.63 33.03
N ASP A 253 7.64 3.10 32.01
CA ASP A 253 6.26 2.67 31.69
C ASP A 253 6.09 2.22 30.21
N GLY A 254 7.17 1.88 29.53
CA GLY A 254 7.17 1.37 28.14
C GLY A 254 8.21 2.05 27.25
N GLU A 255 8.09 1.89 25.93
CA GLU A 255 9.08 2.39 24.99
C GLU A 255 8.66 3.71 24.33
N LEU A 256 9.66 4.53 23.97
CA LEU A 256 9.54 5.70 23.11
C LEU A 256 10.65 5.70 22.04
N ILE A 257 10.40 6.39 20.93
CA ILE A 257 11.38 6.60 19.88
C ILE A 257 12.13 7.91 20.14
N VAL A 258 13.46 7.89 19.98
CA VAL A 258 14.31 9.08 19.93
C VAL A 258 15.11 9.07 18.63
N ALA A 259 15.05 10.16 17.86
CA ALA A 259 15.61 10.24 16.52
C ALA A 259 16.57 11.43 16.39
N VAL A 260 17.84 11.23 16.77
CA VAL A 260 18.90 12.25 16.65
C VAL A 260 19.52 12.19 15.24
N GLY A 261 19.23 13.19 14.41
CA GLY A 261 19.71 13.26 13.03
C GLY A 261 20.99 14.05 12.82
N ASN A 262 21.47 14.82 13.84
CA ASN A 262 22.66 15.65 13.73
C ASN A 262 23.27 15.96 15.12
N ASP A 263 24.49 16.53 15.12
CA ASP A 263 25.25 16.77 16.35
C ASP A 263 24.59 17.87 17.25
N ARG A 264 23.89 18.84 16.67
CA ARG A 264 23.11 19.82 17.44
C ARG A 264 21.98 19.17 18.24
N GLN A 265 21.25 18.23 17.62
CA GLN A 265 20.22 17.48 18.30
C GLN A 265 20.80 16.53 19.36
N PHE A 266 22.00 15.96 19.13
CA PHE A 266 22.71 15.20 20.15
C PHE A 266 23.03 16.05 21.38
N GLY A 267 23.54 17.26 21.14
CA GLY A 267 23.80 18.22 22.24
C GLY A 267 22.52 18.61 23.01
N ALA A 268 21.38 18.77 22.30
CA ALA A 268 20.10 19.02 22.94
C ALA A 268 19.66 17.84 23.78
N LEU A 269 19.78 16.61 23.26
CA LEU A 269 19.49 15.37 24.00
C LEU A 269 20.34 15.28 25.27
N CYS A 270 21.64 15.49 25.17
CA CYS A 270 22.56 15.43 26.34
C CYS A 270 22.18 16.45 27.42
N ARG A 271 21.79 17.66 27.06
CA ARG A 271 21.28 18.66 28.02
C ARG A 271 19.98 18.18 28.69
N THR A 272 19.07 17.68 27.91
CA THR A 272 17.78 17.16 28.43
C THR A 272 17.98 16.02 29.43
N LEU A 273 18.96 15.17 29.17
CA LEU A 273 19.30 14.04 30.05
C LEU A 273 20.26 14.41 31.19
N GLY A 274 20.76 15.65 31.28
CA GLY A 274 21.72 16.11 32.32
C GLY A 274 23.13 15.53 32.17
N VAL A 275 23.54 15.23 30.93
CA VAL A 275 24.82 14.58 30.61
C VAL A 275 25.58 15.33 29.53
N GLU A 276 25.65 16.67 29.66
CA GLU A 276 26.31 17.55 28.68
C GLU A 276 27.76 17.16 28.38
N GLY A 277 28.43 16.55 29.35
CA GLY A 277 29.79 16.06 29.21
C GLY A 277 30.01 15.11 28.03
N LEU A 278 28.98 14.37 27.62
CA LEU A 278 29.05 13.46 26.48
C LEU A 278 29.25 14.20 25.14
N THR A 279 28.86 15.47 25.05
CA THR A 279 29.10 16.30 23.84
C THR A 279 30.56 16.67 23.62
N ASN A 280 31.32 16.70 24.67
CA ASN A 280 32.77 17.04 24.65
C ASN A 280 33.64 15.78 24.65
N ASP A 281 33.05 14.60 24.79
CA ASP A 281 33.77 13.34 24.70
C ASP A 281 34.07 13.03 23.24
N GLU A 282 35.33 12.85 22.90
CA GLU A 282 35.78 12.58 21.53
C GLU A 282 35.11 11.35 20.92
N ARG A 283 34.70 10.39 21.76
CA ARG A 283 33.99 9.18 21.32
C ARG A 283 32.58 9.49 20.80
N TYR A 284 31.96 10.63 21.13
CA TYR A 284 30.57 10.93 20.84
C TYR A 284 30.35 12.29 20.15
N ALA A 285 31.39 13.07 19.93
CA ALA A 285 31.33 14.44 19.40
C ALA A 285 30.69 14.52 18.01
N THR A 286 30.91 13.51 17.17
CA THR A 286 30.32 13.42 15.81
C THR A 286 29.48 12.17 15.63
N ASN A 287 28.56 12.17 14.66
CA ASN A 287 27.76 10.98 14.34
C ASN A 287 28.65 9.77 13.98
N ALA A 288 29.74 9.97 13.24
CA ALA A 288 30.66 8.88 12.89
C ALA A 288 31.27 8.22 14.14
N GLN A 289 31.67 9.03 15.11
CA GLN A 289 32.22 8.54 16.38
C GLN A 289 31.16 7.87 17.23
N ARG A 290 29.94 8.41 17.30
CA ARG A 290 28.81 7.76 17.99
C ARG A 290 28.45 6.40 17.39
N LEU A 291 28.50 6.26 16.06
CA LEU A 291 28.30 4.98 15.39
C LEU A 291 29.41 3.96 15.75
N GLN A 292 30.66 4.40 15.79
CA GLN A 292 31.80 3.57 16.15
C GLN A 292 31.72 3.11 17.62
N HIS A 293 31.25 4.00 18.51
CA HIS A 293 31.14 3.78 19.95
C HIS A 293 29.70 3.50 20.42
N ARG A 294 28.82 3.03 19.52
CA ARG A 294 27.41 2.75 19.82
C ARG A 294 27.23 1.78 21.01
N ALA A 295 28.10 0.76 21.10
CA ALA A 295 28.05 -0.27 22.14
C ALA A 295 28.23 0.28 23.57
N THR A 296 28.86 1.47 23.72
CA THR A 296 29.01 2.15 25.02
C THR A 296 28.00 3.27 25.21
N LEU A 297 27.67 4.01 24.13
CA LEU A 297 26.73 5.12 24.19
C LEU A 297 25.30 4.68 24.52
N ILE A 298 24.81 3.68 23.80
CA ILE A 298 23.39 3.29 23.90
C ILE A 298 23.03 2.76 25.31
N PRO A 299 23.79 1.86 25.94
CA PRO A 299 23.50 1.45 27.31
C PRO A 299 23.48 2.63 28.30
N ALA A 300 24.44 3.55 28.22
CA ALA A 300 24.47 4.72 29.08
C ALA A 300 23.23 5.62 28.93
N LEU A 301 22.75 5.84 27.69
CA LEU A 301 21.50 6.58 27.47
C LEU A 301 20.27 5.77 27.94
N SER A 302 20.27 4.46 27.77
CA SER A 302 19.16 3.59 28.17
C SER A 302 18.93 3.62 29.69
N GLU A 303 19.99 3.63 30.49
CA GLU A 303 19.91 3.79 31.94
C GLU A 303 19.19 5.08 32.31
N LEU A 304 19.52 6.20 31.66
CA LEU A 304 18.90 7.50 31.93
C LEU A 304 17.42 7.51 31.56
N PHE A 305 17.05 6.97 30.42
CA PHE A 305 15.64 6.90 30.00
C PHE A 305 14.77 6.06 30.95
N ALA A 306 15.32 5.02 31.57
CA ALA A 306 14.61 4.18 32.52
C ALA A 306 14.16 4.90 33.80
N HIS A 307 14.73 6.05 34.13
CA HIS A 307 14.44 6.78 35.38
C HIS A 307 13.12 7.55 35.39
N ALA A 308 12.47 7.77 34.24
CA ALA A 308 11.20 8.50 34.18
C ALA A 308 10.21 7.86 33.20
N CYS A 309 8.95 8.25 33.26
CA CYS A 309 7.91 7.77 32.37
C CYS A 309 8.01 8.39 30.95
N LYS A 310 7.39 7.74 29.97
CA LYS A 310 7.35 8.18 28.56
C LYS A 310 6.91 9.64 28.43
N ARG A 311 5.82 10.01 29.10
CA ARG A 311 5.28 11.38 29.03
C ARG A 311 6.30 12.43 29.46
N HIS A 312 7.02 12.18 30.55
CA HIS A 312 8.08 13.09 31.01
C HIS A 312 9.13 13.31 29.91
N TRP A 313 9.64 12.22 29.32
CA TRP A 313 10.66 12.32 28.28
C TRP A 313 10.15 12.97 26.99
N LEU A 314 8.95 12.62 26.54
CA LEU A 314 8.37 13.23 25.35
C LEU A 314 8.22 14.74 25.51
N ASP A 315 7.65 15.19 26.64
CA ASP A 315 7.49 16.63 26.92
C ASP A 315 8.82 17.39 26.96
N GLN A 316 9.88 16.80 27.54
CA GLN A 316 11.19 17.42 27.64
C GLN A 316 11.94 17.46 26.28
N LEU A 317 11.90 16.34 25.54
CA LEU A 317 12.58 16.22 24.26
C LEU A 317 11.93 17.10 23.19
N GLU A 318 10.61 17.17 23.15
CA GLU A 318 9.89 18.08 22.24
C GLU A 318 10.25 19.54 22.47
N ARG A 319 10.26 20.00 23.74
CA ARG A 319 10.69 21.37 24.09
C ARG A 319 12.13 21.65 23.71
N ALA A 320 12.99 20.63 23.75
CA ALA A 320 14.40 20.75 23.36
C ALA A 320 14.62 20.65 21.84
N GLY A 321 13.57 20.39 21.05
CA GLY A 321 13.65 20.20 19.60
C GLY A 321 14.36 18.92 19.18
N VAL A 322 14.31 17.88 20.01
CA VAL A 322 14.78 16.52 19.69
C VAL A 322 13.59 15.71 19.18
N PRO A 323 13.61 15.22 17.93
CA PRO A 323 12.53 14.40 17.42
C PRO A 323 12.35 13.14 18.25
N CYS A 324 11.13 12.93 18.74
CA CYS A 324 10.74 11.78 19.56
C CYS A 324 9.26 11.47 19.34
N GLY A 325 8.82 10.30 19.79
CA GLY A 325 7.42 9.92 19.71
C GLY A 325 7.11 8.64 20.48
N PRO A 326 5.83 8.44 20.87
CA PRO A 326 5.38 7.18 21.43
C PRO A 326 5.30 6.09 20.34
N ILE A 327 5.08 4.84 20.76
CA ILE A 327 4.75 3.71 19.89
C ILE A 327 3.29 3.32 20.19
N PRO A 328 2.30 3.95 19.56
CA PRO A 328 0.89 3.65 19.81
C PRO A 328 0.48 2.33 19.18
N SER A 329 -0.54 1.71 19.75
CA SER A 329 -1.31 0.66 19.10
C SER A 329 -2.13 1.22 17.95
N ILE A 330 -2.66 0.36 17.05
CA ILE A 330 -3.54 0.81 15.96
C ILE A 330 -4.76 1.58 16.47
N PRO A 331 -5.52 1.13 17.49
CA PRO A 331 -6.61 1.92 18.05
C PRO A 331 -6.19 3.30 18.53
N GLU A 332 -5.08 3.40 19.26
CA GLU A 332 -4.56 4.68 19.75
C GLU A 332 -4.15 5.60 18.59
N ALA A 333 -3.47 5.08 17.56
CA ALA A 333 -3.10 5.86 16.38
C ALA A 333 -4.33 6.37 15.60
N LEU A 334 -5.40 5.55 15.49
CA LEU A 334 -6.62 5.94 14.79
C LEU A 334 -7.51 6.92 15.58
N THR A 335 -7.30 7.04 16.89
CA THR A 335 -8.00 8.00 17.76
C THR A 335 -7.13 9.21 18.16
N ASP A 336 -5.90 9.28 17.67
CA ASP A 336 -5.00 10.41 17.87
C ASP A 336 -5.63 11.71 17.33
N GLU A 337 -5.56 12.81 18.12
CA GLU A 337 -6.20 14.07 17.78
C GLU A 337 -5.71 14.67 16.45
N HIS A 338 -4.43 14.52 16.14
CA HIS A 338 -3.88 15.01 14.88
C HIS A 338 -4.37 14.16 13.70
N VAL A 339 -4.41 12.83 13.84
CA VAL A 339 -4.94 11.90 12.83
C VAL A 339 -6.42 12.20 12.54
N LEU A 340 -7.22 12.42 13.60
CA LEU A 340 -8.63 12.80 13.46
C LEU A 340 -8.81 14.20 12.84
N ALA A 341 -8.03 15.19 13.28
CA ALA A 341 -8.04 16.54 12.71
C ALA A 341 -7.66 16.56 11.22
N ARG A 342 -6.81 15.62 10.78
CA ARG A 342 -6.46 15.40 9.37
C ARG A 342 -7.53 14.66 8.58
N GLY A 343 -8.61 14.22 9.23
CA GLY A 343 -9.72 13.49 8.59
C GLY A 343 -9.27 12.14 8.02
N MET A 344 -8.36 11.44 8.72
CA MET A 344 -7.81 10.16 8.23
C MET A 344 -8.74 8.99 8.48
N VAL A 345 -9.70 9.10 9.38
CA VAL A 345 -10.70 8.06 9.69
C VAL A 345 -12.09 8.59 9.36
N PHE A 346 -12.86 7.84 8.59
CA PHE A 346 -14.21 8.19 8.21
C PHE A 346 -15.04 6.94 7.91
N SER A 347 -16.33 7.08 7.59
CA SER A 347 -17.21 5.98 7.21
C SER A 347 -18.04 6.35 5.99
N LEU A 348 -18.41 5.34 5.20
CA LEU A 348 -19.30 5.49 4.03
C LEU A 348 -20.53 4.57 4.17
N PRO A 349 -21.73 5.03 3.77
CA PRO A 349 -22.89 4.17 3.69
C PRO A 349 -22.61 2.98 2.74
N HIS A 350 -22.86 1.76 3.20
CA HIS A 350 -22.69 0.54 2.41
C HIS A 350 -24.05 -0.04 2.02
N SER A 351 -24.13 -0.71 0.86
CA SER A 351 -25.37 -1.31 0.35
C SER A 351 -25.98 -2.38 1.26
N SER A 352 -25.21 -2.95 2.19
CA SER A 352 -25.71 -3.86 3.24
C SER A 352 -26.50 -3.17 4.35
N GLY A 353 -26.69 -1.84 4.29
CA GLY A 353 -27.45 -1.05 5.27
C GLY A 353 -26.63 -0.56 6.47
N VAL A 354 -25.32 -0.82 6.51
CA VAL A 354 -24.43 -0.34 7.58
C VAL A 354 -23.36 0.61 7.05
N SER A 355 -22.69 1.33 7.92
CA SER A 355 -21.54 2.16 7.55
C SER A 355 -20.25 1.35 7.52
N ALA A 356 -19.53 1.41 6.40
CA ALA A 356 -18.22 0.81 6.24
C ALA A 356 -17.12 1.80 6.69
N PRO A 357 -16.36 1.50 7.74
CA PRO A 357 -15.24 2.34 8.18
C PRO A 357 -14.10 2.31 7.15
N GLN A 358 -13.43 3.45 6.97
CA GLN A 358 -12.40 3.64 5.96
C GLN A 358 -11.23 4.46 6.49
N ILE A 359 -10.04 4.21 5.94
CA ILE A 359 -8.88 5.10 6.11
C ILE A 359 -8.77 6.00 4.89
N ALA A 360 -8.66 7.29 5.11
CA ALA A 360 -8.65 8.29 4.06
C ALA A 360 -7.36 8.23 3.20
N ASN A 361 -7.46 8.72 1.99
CA ASN A 361 -6.30 9.01 1.15
C ASN A 361 -5.46 10.13 1.80
N PRO A 362 -4.14 9.97 1.95
CA PRO A 362 -3.29 10.97 2.62
C PRO A 362 -3.05 12.23 1.79
N ILE A 363 -3.35 12.21 0.49
CA ILE A 363 -3.10 13.34 -0.41
C ILE A 363 -4.09 14.48 -0.09
N LYS A 364 -3.58 15.69 0.04
CA LYS A 364 -4.37 16.91 0.23
C LYS A 364 -3.99 17.91 -0.86
N PHE A 365 -4.91 18.18 -1.78
CA PHE A 365 -4.73 19.17 -2.84
C PHE A 365 -5.24 20.55 -2.39
N SER A 366 -4.56 21.61 -2.81
CA SER A 366 -5.02 22.99 -2.55
C SER A 366 -6.20 23.44 -3.42
N ARG A 367 -6.40 22.77 -4.57
CA ARG A 367 -7.37 23.21 -5.60
C ARG A 367 -8.29 22.09 -6.07
N SER A 368 -7.80 20.87 -6.27
CA SER A 368 -8.60 19.67 -6.56
C SER A 368 -9.08 19.03 -5.27
N SER A 369 -10.04 18.11 -5.33
CA SER A 369 -10.51 17.37 -4.16
C SER A 369 -10.42 15.87 -4.36
N ILE A 370 -10.19 15.17 -3.25
CA ILE A 370 -10.41 13.73 -3.15
C ILE A 370 -11.90 13.51 -2.89
N HIS A 371 -12.49 12.57 -3.62
CA HIS A 371 -13.91 12.26 -3.49
C HIS A 371 -14.13 10.79 -3.15
N TYR A 372 -14.70 10.54 -2.00
CA TYR A 372 -15.15 9.22 -1.58
C TYR A 372 -16.60 9.02 -2.01
N ARG A 373 -16.82 8.60 -3.26
CA ARG A 373 -18.14 8.55 -3.88
C ARG A 373 -19.00 7.41 -3.36
N ARG A 374 -18.37 6.26 -3.06
CA ARG A 374 -19.04 5.00 -2.70
C ARG A 374 -18.23 4.24 -1.67
N ALA A 375 -18.88 3.48 -0.82
CA ALA A 375 -18.24 2.39 -0.07
C ALA A 375 -17.69 1.34 -1.03
N PRO A 376 -16.80 0.43 -0.57
CA PRO A 376 -16.45 -0.76 -1.34
C PRO A 376 -17.73 -1.50 -1.75
N PRO A 377 -17.89 -1.93 -3.00
CA PRO A 377 -19.16 -2.47 -3.48
C PRO A 377 -19.39 -3.92 -3.04
N ALA A 378 -20.66 -4.32 -2.90
CA ALA A 378 -21.03 -5.72 -2.86
C ALA A 378 -20.70 -6.41 -4.20
N LEU A 379 -20.58 -7.73 -4.20
CA LEU A 379 -20.27 -8.51 -5.42
C LEU A 379 -21.33 -8.30 -6.50
N GLY A 380 -20.92 -7.82 -7.67
CA GLY A 380 -21.78 -7.62 -8.82
C GLY A 380 -22.82 -6.49 -8.65
N GLU A 381 -22.68 -5.63 -7.63
CA GLU A 381 -23.66 -4.60 -7.28
C GLU A 381 -24.05 -3.70 -8.47
N HIS A 382 -23.14 -3.50 -9.42
CA HIS A 382 -23.35 -2.58 -10.54
C HIS A 382 -23.38 -3.31 -11.90
N THR A 383 -23.46 -4.64 -11.95
CA THR A 383 -23.37 -5.40 -13.20
C THR A 383 -24.42 -4.96 -14.22
N GLU A 384 -25.70 -4.89 -13.82
CA GLU A 384 -26.78 -4.47 -14.73
C GLU A 384 -26.65 -3.03 -15.17
N GLU A 385 -26.33 -2.13 -14.21
CA GLU A 385 -26.08 -0.71 -14.50
C GLU A 385 -24.99 -0.56 -15.57
N ILE A 386 -23.84 -1.22 -15.39
CA ILE A 386 -22.70 -1.11 -16.31
C ILE A 386 -23.06 -1.64 -17.68
N LEU A 387 -23.70 -2.83 -17.77
CA LEU A 387 -24.10 -3.40 -19.06
C LEU A 387 -25.11 -2.50 -19.81
N ALA A 388 -26.06 -1.92 -19.10
CA ALA A 388 -27.05 -1.03 -19.69
C ALA A 388 -26.43 0.32 -20.11
N THR A 389 -25.62 0.95 -19.23
CA THR A 389 -25.13 2.31 -19.46
C THR A 389 -23.88 2.38 -20.35
N GLU A 390 -22.97 1.41 -20.23
CA GLU A 390 -21.71 1.43 -20.99
C GLU A 390 -21.83 0.67 -22.32
N LEU A 391 -22.67 -0.40 -22.37
CA LEU A 391 -22.82 -1.26 -23.56
C LEU A 391 -24.19 -1.15 -24.23
N GLY A 392 -25.16 -0.46 -23.63
CA GLY A 392 -26.52 -0.32 -24.18
C GLY A 392 -27.33 -1.62 -24.20
N TRP A 393 -27.03 -2.58 -23.31
CA TRP A 393 -27.74 -3.85 -23.25
C TRP A 393 -29.17 -3.68 -22.75
N SER A 394 -30.11 -4.39 -23.40
CA SER A 394 -31.49 -4.47 -22.92
C SER A 394 -31.60 -5.39 -21.68
N ALA A 395 -32.71 -5.27 -20.96
CA ALA A 395 -33.01 -6.14 -19.82
C ALA A 395 -33.08 -7.64 -20.23
N GLU A 396 -33.53 -7.92 -21.44
CA GLU A 396 -33.62 -9.29 -21.99
C GLU A 396 -32.19 -9.86 -22.23
N GLN A 397 -31.27 -9.06 -22.79
CA GLN A 397 -29.87 -9.47 -22.99
C GLN A 397 -29.16 -9.74 -21.66
N ILE A 398 -29.35 -8.86 -20.67
CA ILE A 398 -28.81 -9.03 -19.32
C ILE A 398 -29.36 -10.31 -18.67
N SER A 399 -30.67 -10.52 -18.74
CA SER A 399 -31.32 -11.72 -18.19
C SER A 399 -30.80 -13.01 -18.84
N ALA A 400 -30.64 -13.01 -20.17
CA ALA A 400 -30.12 -14.17 -20.90
C ALA A 400 -28.67 -14.51 -20.52
N SER A 401 -27.80 -13.48 -20.32
CA SER A 401 -26.42 -13.68 -19.91
C SER A 401 -26.29 -14.17 -18.46
N LYS A 402 -27.20 -13.73 -17.57
CA LYS A 402 -27.32 -14.27 -16.21
C LYS A 402 -27.69 -15.73 -16.20
N GLN A 403 -28.70 -16.14 -17.03
CA GLN A 403 -29.14 -17.54 -17.12
C GLN A 403 -28.02 -18.47 -17.60
N LYS A 404 -27.10 -17.97 -18.41
CA LYS A 404 -25.91 -18.72 -18.86
C LYS A 404 -24.78 -18.76 -17.80
N GLY A 405 -24.86 -17.94 -16.73
CA GLY A 405 -23.84 -17.82 -15.74
C GLY A 405 -22.60 -17.01 -16.21
N THR A 406 -22.71 -16.23 -17.30
CA THR A 406 -21.64 -15.38 -17.80
C THR A 406 -21.44 -14.15 -16.91
N ILE A 407 -22.53 -13.62 -16.33
CA ILE A 407 -22.53 -12.45 -15.44
C ILE A 407 -23.20 -12.73 -14.12
#